data_3c456bb2a5764bc8371f29b47003dfcc
#
_entry.id   3c456bb2a5764bc8371f29b47003dfcc
#
_cell.length_a   1.000
_cell.length_b   1.000
_cell.length_c   1.000
_cell.angle_alpha   90.00
_cell.angle_beta   90.00
_cell.angle_gamma   90.00
#
_symmetry.space_group_name_H-M   'P 1'
#
loop_
_entity.id
_entity.type
_entity.pdbx_description
1 polymer ?
#
loop_
_entity_poly.entity_id
_entity_poly.type
_entity_poly.pdbx_seq_one_letter_code
_entity_poly.pdbx_strand_id
1 'polypeptide(L)'
;MASVNPSPADPGRWTQAILKLVKLTREGRITWTRGQPRPRIGIIDSMTAAPEDVYEAQHDSQRLRFRRWVGRGGLGLLTFAGPSYQYALELIDAAGETIWTFPSVSDLADLYQAIRFYEAGVGPYIDRLLAEP
;
A
#
# COMPACT_ATOMS: atom_id res chain seq x y z
N MET A 1 6.38 19.97 -26.43
CA MET A 1 7.12 19.86 -25.18
C MET A 1 7.19 18.42 -24.75
N ALA A 2 8.37 17.93 -24.55
CA ALA A 2 8.53 16.54 -24.15
C ALA A 2 8.01 16.34 -22.74
N SER A 3 7.12 15.39 -22.55
CA SER A 3 6.75 14.99 -21.20
C SER A 3 7.95 14.27 -20.58
N VAL A 4 8.36 14.76 -19.45
CA VAL A 4 9.46 14.13 -18.73
C VAL A 4 8.88 13.02 -17.88
N ASN A 5 9.12 11.79 -18.29
CA ASN A 5 8.78 10.66 -17.44
C ASN A 5 9.70 10.70 -16.23
N PRO A 6 9.15 10.49 -15.02
CA PRO A 6 10.03 10.44 -13.85
C PRO A 6 11.02 9.29 -14.00
N SER A 7 12.27 9.63 -13.83
CA SER A 7 13.30 8.61 -13.82
C SER A 7 13.14 7.74 -12.57
N PRO A 8 13.31 6.41 -12.69
CA PRO A 8 13.34 5.57 -11.49
C PRO A 8 14.42 5.99 -10.50
N ALA A 9 15.39 6.76 -10.96
CA ALA A 9 16.46 7.26 -10.10
C ALA A 9 16.12 8.57 -9.40
N ASP A 10 14.91 9.10 -9.59
CA ASP A 10 14.50 10.35 -8.95
C ASP A 10 13.63 10.06 -7.72
N PRO A 11 14.22 9.85 -6.53
CA PRO A 11 13.44 9.49 -5.35
C PRO A 11 12.50 10.60 -4.89
N GLY A 12 12.84 11.86 -5.19
CA GLY A 12 11.98 12.96 -4.79
C GLY A 12 10.63 12.93 -5.46
N ARG A 13 10.59 12.57 -6.72
CA ARG A 13 9.32 12.49 -7.44
C ARG A 13 8.44 11.33 -6.97
N TRP A 14 9.06 10.19 -6.69
CA TRP A 14 8.33 9.04 -6.17
C TRP A 14 7.75 9.33 -4.80
N THR A 15 8.55 9.96 -3.93
CA THR A 15 8.09 10.36 -2.61
C THR A 15 6.92 11.34 -2.71
N GLN A 16 7.03 12.35 -3.57
CA GLN A 16 5.95 13.31 -3.77
C GLN A 16 4.67 12.64 -4.24
N ALA A 17 4.79 11.67 -5.17
CA ALA A 17 3.63 10.93 -5.66
C ALA A 17 2.96 10.14 -4.55
N ILE A 18 3.74 9.44 -3.74
CA ILE A 18 3.19 8.66 -2.63
C ILE A 18 2.53 9.56 -1.60
N LEU A 19 3.15 10.68 -1.25
CA LEU A 19 2.57 11.63 -0.29
C LEU A 19 1.28 12.24 -0.82
N LYS A 20 1.19 12.46 -2.13
CA LYS A 20 -0.06 12.91 -2.73
C LYS A 20 -1.15 11.87 -2.60
N LEU A 21 -0.82 10.60 -2.81
CA LEU A 21 -1.77 9.51 -2.62
C LEU A 21 -2.23 9.42 -1.16
N VAL A 22 -1.32 9.64 -0.21
CA VAL A 22 -1.65 9.68 1.22
C VAL A 22 -2.68 10.78 1.49
N LYS A 23 -2.43 11.96 0.97
CA LYS A 23 -3.33 13.09 1.15
C LYS A 23 -4.71 12.81 0.56
N LEU A 24 -4.75 12.32 -0.68
CA LEU A 24 -6.02 12.02 -1.35
C LEU A 24 -6.79 10.93 -0.62
N THR A 25 -6.08 9.94 -0.09
CA THR A 25 -6.72 8.88 0.69
C THR A 25 -7.33 9.43 1.97
N ARG A 26 -6.61 10.27 2.69
CA ARG A 26 -7.11 10.87 3.93
C ARG A 26 -8.32 11.77 3.69
N GLU A 27 -8.36 12.43 2.54
CA GLU A 27 -9.48 13.29 2.17
C GLU A 27 -10.68 12.50 1.63
N GLY A 28 -10.55 11.19 1.51
CA GLY A 28 -11.63 10.36 0.95
C GLY A 28 -11.78 10.50 -0.55
N ARG A 29 -10.81 11.05 -1.24
CA ARG A 29 -10.86 11.25 -2.69
C ARG A 29 -10.39 10.04 -3.46
N ILE A 30 -9.73 9.11 -2.80
CA ILE A 30 -9.41 7.78 -3.33
C ILE A 30 -10.04 6.79 -2.39
N THR A 31 -10.85 5.89 -2.93
CA THR A 31 -11.48 4.83 -2.16
C THR A 31 -10.75 3.53 -2.39
N TRP A 32 -10.26 2.95 -1.31
CA TRP A 32 -9.57 1.67 -1.34
C TRP A 32 -10.53 0.59 -0.90
N THR A 33 -10.53 -0.53 -1.63
CA THR A 33 -11.33 -1.69 -1.28
C THR A 33 -10.40 -2.87 -1.05
N ARG A 34 -10.86 -3.82 -0.23
CA ARG A 34 -10.09 -5.04 0.01
C ARG A 34 -9.99 -5.85 -1.27
N GLY A 35 -8.75 -6.20 -1.63
CA GLY A 35 -8.48 -7.07 -2.75
C GLY A 35 -8.22 -8.49 -2.28
N GLN A 36 -8.01 -9.38 -3.24
CA GLN A 36 -7.70 -10.77 -2.95
C GLN A 36 -6.19 -10.94 -2.89
N PRO A 37 -5.67 -11.62 -1.87
CA PRO A 37 -4.27 -11.99 -1.85
C PRO A 37 -3.97 -12.89 -3.06
N ARG A 38 -2.77 -12.73 -3.61
CA ARG A 38 -2.35 -13.62 -4.70
C ARG A 38 -2.28 -15.05 -4.19
N PRO A 39 -2.79 -16.02 -4.96
CA PRO A 39 -2.56 -17.42 -4.59
C PRO A 39 -1.07 -17.69 -4.59
N ARG A 40 -0.58 -18.25 -3.51
CA ARG A 40 0.81 -18.65 -3.43
C ARG A 40 0.91 -20.10 -3.89
N ILE A 41 1.84 -20.33 -4.79
CA ILE A 41 2.04 -21.65 -5.36
C ILE A 41 3.27 -22.25 -4.71
N GLY A 42 3.13 -23.44 -4.14
CA GLY A 42 4.23 -24.18 -3.57
C GLY A 42 4.10 -24.38 -2.08
N ILE A 43 4.64 -25.49 -1.63
CA ILE A 43 4.56 -25.90 -0.22
C ILE A 43 5.33 -24.93 0.67
N ILE A 44 6.49 -24.47 0.19
CA ILE A 44 7.32 -23.55 0.96
C ILE A 44 6.60 -22.23 1.19
N ASP A 45 5.93 -21.73 0.16
CA ASP A 45 5.18 -20.48 0.27
C ASP A 45 4.03 -20.62 1.25
N SER A 46 3.31 -21.73 1.21
CA SER A 46 2.18 -21.93 2.12
C SER A 46 2.63 -22.11 3.57
N MET A 47 3.81 -22.66 3.79
CA MET A 47 4.34 -22.83 5.15
C MET A 47 4.91 -21.53 5.73
N THR A 48 5.32 -20.61 4.87
CA THR A 48 5.94 -19.35 5.30
C THR A 48 5.03 -18.15 5.12
N ALA A 49 3.85 -18.37 4.53
CA ALA A 49 2.94 -17.29 4.18
C ALA A 49 2.34 -16.66 5.42
N ALA A 50 2.79 -15.46 5.76
CA ALA A 50 2.04 -14.60 6.63
C ALA A 50 0.86 -14.01 5.85
N PRO A 51 -0.23 -13.65 6.53
CA PRO A 51 -1.35 -13.00 5.87
C PRO A 51 -0.89 -11.76 5.12
N GLU A 52 -1.37 -11.62 3.91
CA GLU A 52 -1.11 -10.45 3.08
C GLU A 52 -2.34 -9.58 3.07
N ASP A 53 -2.16 -8.28 3.38
CA ASP A 53 -3.23 -7.31 3.22
C ASP A 53 -3.13 -6.73 1.81
N VAL A 54 -4.22 -6.78 1.09
CA VAL A 54 -4.29 -6.28 -0.28
C VAL A 54 -5.43 -5.28 -0.38
N TYR A 55 -5.14 -4.13 -0.99
CA TYR A 55 -6.12 -3.09 -1.26
C TYR A 55 -6.02 -2.67 -2.71
N GLU A 56 -7.16 -2.35 -3.30
CA GLU A 56 -7.22 -1.86 -4.67
C GLU A 56 -8.00 -0.57 -4.73
N ALA A 57 -7.58 0.31 -5.62
CA ALA A 57 -8.28 1.57 -5.86
C ALA A 57 -8.18 1.93 -7.33
N GLN A 58 -9.11 2.76 -7.76
CA GLN A 58 -9.05 3.34 -9.09
C GLN A 58 -8.96 4.85 -8.94
N HIS A 59 -8.00 5.45 -9.65
CA HIS A 59 -7.79 6.88 -9.63
C HIS A 59 -7.28 7.31 -10.99
N ASP A 60 -7.94 8.29 -11.58
CA ASP A 60 -7.52 8.89 -12.86
C ASP A 60 -7.28 7.84 -13.94
N SER A 61 -8.23 6.92 -14.09
CA SER A 61 -8.20 5.82 -15.07
C SER A 61 -7.09 4.79 -14.82
N GLN A 62 -6.38 4.91 -13.70
CA GLN A 62 -5.36 3.95 -13.29
C GLN A 62 -5.89 3.08 -12.17
N ARG A 63 -5.58 1.80 -12.21
CA ARG A 63 -5.88 0.90 -11.10
C ARG A 63 -4.62 0.69 -10.28
N LEU A 64 -4.77 0.85 -8.99
CA LEU A 64 -3.68 0.74 -8.04
C LEU A 64 -3.92 -0.47 -7.16
N ARG A 65 -2.85 -1.17 -6.80
CA ARG A 65 -2.90 -2.22 -5.80
C ARG A 65 -1.81 -1.96 -4.78
N PHE A 66 -2.23 -1.94 -3.52
CA PHE A 66 -1.32 -1.80 -2.39
C PHE A 66 -1.28 -3.13 -1.66
N ARG A 67 -0.09 -3.62 -1.35
CA ARG A 67 0.10 -4.87 -0.63
C ARG A 67 0.98 -4.66 0.58
N ARG A 68 0.63 -5.32 1.67
CA ARG A 68 1.47 -5.38 2.86
C ARG A 68 1.59 -6.84 3.30
N TRP A 69 2.79 -7.26 3.58
CA TRP A 69 3.02 -8.61 4.10
C TRP A 69 4.15 -8.56 5.12
N VAL A 70 4.25 -9.63 5.91
CA VAL A 70 5.34 -9.75 6.87
C VAL A 70 6.53 -10.34 6.13
N GLY A 71 7.61 -9.57 6.06
CA GLY A 71 8.85 -10.05 5.50
C GLY A 71 9.63 -10.81 6.54
N ARG A 72 10.23 -11.91 6.11
CA ARG A 72 11.22 -12.57 6.92
C ARG A 72 12.54 -11.90 6.62
N GLY A 73 13.01 -11.07 7.55
CA GLY A 73 14.34 -10.49 7.42
C GLY A 73 15.38 -11.56 7.55
N GLY A 74 16.12 -11.79 6.49
CA GLY A 74 17.30 -12.62 6.49
C GLY A 74 17.17 -13.98 7.19
N LEU A 75 18.23 -14.39 7.82
CA LEU A 75 18.24 -15.55 8.70
C LEU A 75 17.65 -15.12 10.02
N GLY A 76 16.34 -15.27 10.17
CA GLY A 76 15.58 -14.74 11.29
C GLY A 76 16.04 -15.20 12.66
N LEU A 77 17.01 -16.10 12.73
CA LEU A 77 17.57 -16.58 13.98
C LEU A 77 18.37 -15.52 14.71
N LEU A 78 18.80 -14.48 14.01
CA LEU A 78 19.68 -13.47 14.60
C LEU A 78 19.04 -12.10 14.75
N THR A 79 17.78 -11.96 14.32
CA THR A 79 17.09 -10.68 14.47
C THR A 79 16.24 -10.73 15.72
N PHE A 80 16.62 -9.96 16.69
CA PHE A 80 15.81 -9.72 17.87
C PHE A 80 14.76 -8.65 17.62
N ALA A 81 14.78 -8.03 16.45
CA ALA A 81 13.72 -7.15 16.03
C ALA A 81 12.51 -7.99 15.66
N GLY A 82 11.33 -7.53 16.01
CA GLY A 82 10.10 -8.20 15.64
C GLY A 82 9.92 -8.31 14.14
N PRO A 83 8.79 -8.89 13.69
CA PRO A 83 8.55 -9.05 12.25
C PRO A 83 8.58 -7.69 11.55
N SER A 84 9.27 -7.63 10.40
CA SER A 84 9.31 -6.43 9.61
C SER A 84 8.23 -6.51 8.54
N TYR A 85 7.50 -5.41 8.36
CA TYR A 85 6.48 -5.34 7.34
C TYR A 85 7.08 -4.85 6.04
N GLN A 86 6.61 -5.46 4.95
CA GLN A 86 6.97 -5.07 3.60
C GLN A 86 5.76 -4.47 2.92
N TYR A 87 5.98 -3.49 2.07
CA TYR A 87 4.92 -2.78 1.37
C TYR A 87 5.25 -2.72 -0.12
N ALA A 88 4.22 -2.80 -0.95
CA ALA A 88 4.36 -2.58 -2.39
C ALA A 88 3.16 -1.84 -2.92
N LEU A 89 3.41 -0.87 -3.79
CA LEU A 89 2.37 -0.17 -4.53
C LEU A 89 2.58 -0.47 -6.00
N GLU A 90 1.53 -0.90 -6.67
CA GLU A 90 1.59 -1.36 -8.05
C GLU A 90 0.51 -0.69 -8.89
N LEU A 91 0.82 -0.46 -10.15
CA LEU A 91 -0.20 -0.22 -11.16
C LEU A 91 -0.59 -1.56 -11.75
N ILE A 92 -1.89 -1.81 -11.87
CA ILE A 92 -2.39 -3.07 -12.41
C ILE A 92 -3.32 -2.79 -13.58
N ASP A 93 -3.45 -3.80 -14.46
CA ASP A 93 -4.38 -3.70 -15.58
C ASP A 93 -5.76 -4.21 -15.19
N ALA A 94 -6.69 -4.24 -16.15
CA ALA A 94 -8.05 -4.68 -15.89
C ALA A 94 -8.14 -6.14 -15.47
N ALA A 95 -7.15 -6.95 -15.84
CA ALA A 95 -7.08 -8.36 -15.44
C ALA A 95 -6.42 -8.55 -14.08
N GLY A 96 -5.94 -7.48 -13.46
CA GLY A 96 -5.26 -7.56 -12.17
C GLY A 96 -3.78 -7.88 -12.26
N GLU A 97 -3.22 -7.86 -13.46
CA GLU A 97 -1.79 -8.10 -13.64
C GLU A 97 -1.00 -6.84 -13.39
N THR A 98 0.14 -6.98 -12.76
CA THR A 98 1.01 -5.84 -12.45
C THR A 98 1.63 -5.30 -13.73
N ILE A 99 1.38 -4.01 -13.98
CA ILE A 99 2.00 -3.28 -15.09
C ILE A 99 3.31 -2.65 -14.63
N TRP A 100 3.33 -2.12 -13.41
CA TRP A 100 4.46 -1.38 -12.88
C TRP A 100 4.45 -1.47 -11.37
N THR A 101 5.62 -1.64 -10.77
CA THR A 101 5.78 -1.59 -9.31
C THR A 101 6.53 -0.32 -8.94
N PHE A 102 5.96 0.46 -8.05
CA PHE A 102 6.60 1.69 -7.57
C PHE A 102 7.85 1.33 -6.76
N PRO A 103 8.87 2.19 -6.79
CA PRO A 103 10.01 2.00 -5.91
C PRO A 103 9.60 1.91 -4.45
N SER A 104 10.27 1.05 -3.70
CA SER A 104 10.00 0.91 -2.27
C SER A 104 10.58 2.12 -1.54
N VAL A 105 9.70 2.92 -0.97
CA VAL A 105 10.07 4.09 -0.17
C VAL A 105 9.38 3.99 1.19
N SER A 106 9.97 4.62 2.19
CA SER A 106 9.43 4.55 3.55
C SER A 106 8.01 5.12 3.67
N ASP A 107 7.66 6.05 2.78
CA ASP A 107 6.34 6.68 2.80
C ASP A 107 5.20 5.71 2.45
N LEU A 108 5.51 4.52 1.94
CA LEU A 108 4.49 3.50 1.73
C LEU A 108 3.82 3.08 3.03
N ALA A 109 4.55 3.10 4.14
CA ALA A 109 3.95 2.84 5.45
C ALA A 109 2.91 3.89 5.81
N ASP A 110 3.17 5.15 5.46
CA ASP A 110 2.20 6.23 5.68
C ASP A 110 0.95 6.03 4.84
N LEU A 111 1.11 5.56 3.61
CA LEU A 111 -0.03 5.26 2.75
C LEU A 111 -0.87 4.13 3.37
N TYR A 112 -0.21 3.09 3.89
CA TYR A 112 -0.93 2.02 4.56
C TYR A 112 -1.75 2.55 5.73
N GLN A 113 -1.18 3.43 6.56
CA GLN A 113 -1.90 4.01 7.70
C GLN A 113 -3.08 4.85 7.24
N ALA A 114 -2.92 5.60 6.15
CA ALA A 114 -4.03 6.39 5.59
C ALA A 114 -5.17 5.50 5.10
N ILE A 115 -4.84 4.39 4.43
CA ILE A 115 -5.83 3.43 3.97
C ILE A 115 -6.59 2.84 5.16
N ARG A 116 -5.87 2.43 6.20
CA ARG A 116 -6.48 1.83 7.39
C ARG A 116 -7.34 2.84 8.14
N PHE A 117 -6.90 4.08 8.24
CA PHE A 117 -7.66 5.14 8.87
C PHE A 117 -9.01 5.34 8.17
N TYR A 118 -8.98 5.39 6.85
CA TYR A 118 -10.18 5.59 6.05
C TYR A 118 -11.09 4.36 6.12
N GLU A 119 -10.52 3.17 5.97
CA GLU A 119 -11.28 1.91 6.00
C GLU A 119 -12.01 1.73 7.33
N ALA A 120 -11.35 2.05 8.43
CA ALA A 120 -11.93 1.88 9.75
C ALA A 120 -12.97 2.94 10.10
N GLY A 121 -13.14 3.98 9.28
CA GLY A 121 -14.09 5.04 9.55
C GLY A 121 -13.74 5.85 10.78
N VAL A 122 -12.44 6.01 11.06
CA VAL A 122 -11.97 6.66 12.28
C VAL A 122 -12.34 8.15 12.30
N GLY A 123 -12.22 8.84 11.16
CA GLY A 123 -12.57 10.25 11.07
C GLY A 123 -14.02 10.53 11.46
N PRO A 124 -15.00 9.91 10.78
CA PRO A 124 -16.40 10.08 11.16
C PRO A 124 -16.70 9.66 12.60
N TYR A 125 -16.03 8.63 13.08
CA TYR A 125 -16.22 8.20 14.47
C TYR A 125 -15.75 9.28 15.45
N ILE A 126 -14.57 9.86 15.20
CA ILE A 126 -14.04 10.93 16.05
C ILE A 126 -14.98 12.14 16.02
N ASP A 127 -15.49 12.49 14.84
CA ASP A 127 -16.42 13.61 14.72
C ASP A 127 -17.67 13.39 15.56
N ARG A 128 -18.22 12.17 15.53
CA ARG A 128 -19.38 11.85 16.37
C ARG A 128 -19.04 11.86 17.85
N LEU A 129 -17.85 11.34 18.19
CA LEU A 129 -17.41 11.30 19.59
C LEU A 129 -17.26 12.71 20.17
N LEU A 130 -16.65 13.61 19.40
CA LEU A 130 -16.45 14.98 19.85
C LEU A 130 -17.73 15.78 19.88
N ALA A 131 -18.75 15.38 19.14
CA ALA A 131 -20.04 16.04 19.14
C ALA A 131 -20.91 15.64 20.35
N GLU A 132 -20.55 14.58 21.05
CA GLU A 132 -21.29 14.19 22.24
C GLU A 132 -20.99 15.13 23.40
N PRO A 133 -22.03 15.52 24.18
CA PRO A 133 -21.81 16.39 25.33
C PRO A 133 -21.04 15.75 26.46
#